data_e072d7371d104b84a0f2e0ab2b06caef
#
_entry.id   e072d7371d104b84a0f2e0ab2b06caef
#
_cell.length_a   1.000
_cell.length_b   1.000
_cell.length_c   1.000
_cell.angle_alpha   90.00
_cell.angle_beta   90.00
_cell.angle_gamma   90.00
#
_symmetry.space_group_name_H-M   'P 1'
#
loop_
_entity.id
_entity.type
_entity.pdbx_description
1 polymer ?
#
loop_
_entity_poly.entity_id
_entity_poly.type
_entity_poly.pdbx_seq_one_letter_code
_entity_poly.pdbx_strand_id
1 'polypeptide(L)'
;MPYDEYDRREDGQPEYRPGYSYYNTGRKQKRHTGLIVVLVILAVLTGLASWAVNVLGVRVDLGQGSAVVTIGQNDTQPATTDAPDTTQAVVEPQTTTDPTQTQNQTTPGLTIADSPQSVENIPADEEGALSLQEIYEKVIPSVASISCVQQGGTSSGTGIVMSKDGYVITNYHVIESAQQIFVLLSDENPYTATLVGGDEATDLAVLKVEATGLTPAEFGDSDALRVGDVVVAIGDPLGTELRGTMTDGIVSAINRDLNLSGRQMTLIQTNAALNSGNSGGTLINCYGQVIGINTMKMSSYSSTSATVEGLGFAIPITAAKPILDELIQQGYVSGRPAIGIQGETLGISTQLFFHMPSGVVITAVEETSDAAAKGLQPDDVIVGLNDSAIDSLEDLVAAKNDLSAGDQVTLTIYRGGRYYEVNVTLMDQISAELY
;
A
#
# COMPACT_ATOMS: atom_id res chain seq x y z
N MET A 1 -46.41 18.27 -23.44
CA MET A 1 -45.83 17.69 -24.67
C MET A 1 -45.78 18.77 -25.71
N PRO A 2 -44.63 19.23 -26.16
CA PRO A 2 -44.51 19.95 -27.42
C PRO A 2 -43.86 18.97 -28.43
N TYR A 3 -44.43 18.99 -29.61
CA TYR A 3 -44.01 18.23 -30.77
C TYR A 3 -42.70 18.78 -31.34
N ASP A 4 -41.75 17.88 -31.69
CA ASP A 4 -40.56 18.23 -32.49
C ASP A 4 -40.95 18.45 -33.93
N GLU A 5 -40.68 19.64 -34.44
CA GLU A 5 -40.82 20.03 -35.84
C GLU A 5 -39.54 19.53 -36.57
N TYR A 6 -39.70 18.47 -37.41
CA TYR A 6 -38.65 17.99 -38.30
C TYR A 6 -38.63 18.79 -39.57
N ASP A 7 -37.57 19.56 -39.77
CA ASP A 7 -37.29 20.19 -41.08
C ASP A 7 -36.54 19.16 -41.97
N ARG A 8 -37.02 18.98 -43.22
CA ARG A 8 -36.44 18.02 -44.18
C ARG A 8 -35.69 18.76 -45.27
N ARG A 9 -34.49 18.26 -45.55
CA ARG A 9 -33.77 18.69 -46.75
C ARG A 9 -34.45 18.12 -48.02
N GLU A 10 -34.20 18.76 -49.16
CA GLU A 10 -34.75 18.36 -50.48
C GLU A 10 -34.34 16.96 -50.94
N ASP A 11 -33.36 16.31 -50.30
CA ASP A 11 -32.88 14.95 -50.55
C ASP A 11 -33.51 13.86 -49.67
N GLY A 12 -34.40 14.21 -48.77
CA GLY A 12 -35.20 13.27 -47.97
C GLY A 12 -34.49 12.59 -46.78
N GLN A 13 -33.26 12.99 -46.42
CA GLN A 13 -32.53 12.47 -45.26
C GLN A 13 -32.68 13.40 -44.05
N PRO A 14 -32.85 12.88 -42.80
CA PRO A 14 -32.96 13.69 -41.59
C PRO A 14 -31.60 14.21 -41.12
N GLU A 15 -31.50 15.54 -40.89
CA GLU A 15 -30.33 16.16 -40.28
C GLU A 15 -30.47 16.22 -38.77
N TYR A 16 -29.49 15.60 -38.03
CA TYR A 16 -29.39 15.69 -36.59
C TYR A 16 -28.63 16.97 -36.18
N ARG A 17 -29.32 17.94 -35.55
CA ARG A 17 -28.69 19.10 -34.91
C ARG A 17 -28.79 18.96 -33.40
N PRO A 18 -27.66 18.89 -32.65
CA PRO A 18 -27.73 18.94 -31.19
C PRO A 18 -28.13 20.35 -30.72
N GLY A 19 -29.32 20.46 -30.13
CA GLY A 19 -29.82 21.69 -29.53
C GLY A 19 -29.12 21.96 -28.19
N TYR A 20 -28.28 22.97 -28.14
CA TYR A 20 -27.78 23.53 -26.89
C TYR A 20 -28.88 24.39 -26.24
N SER A 21 -29.53 23.90 -25.19
CA SER A 21 -30.43 24.67 -24.34
C SER A 21 -29.62 25.34 -23.23
N TYR A 22 -29.36 26.63 -23.38
CA TYR A 22 -28.86 27.49 -22.29
C TYR A 22 -30.02 27.87 -21.35
N TYR A 23 -30.15 27.18 -20.20
CA TYR A 23 -30.93 27.68 -19.09
C TYR A 23 -30.05 28.60 -18.24
N ASN A 24 -30.18 29.90 -18.48
CA ASN A 24 -29.61 30.93 -17.61
C ASN A 24 -30.63 31.24 -16.50
N THR A 25 -30.54 30.50 -15.39
CA THR A 25 -31.25 30.89 -14.15
C THR A 25 -30.30 31.67 -13.25
N GLY A 26 -30.22 32.95 -13.50
CA GLY A 26 -29.51 33.89 -12.63
C GLY A 26 -30.16 34.01 -11.25
N ARG A 27 -29.95 33.03 -10.36
CA ARG A 27 -30.13 33.18 -8.92
C ARG A 27 -28.79 33.56 -8.29
N LYS A 28 -28.63 34.83 -7.90
CA LYS A 28 -27.52 35.27 -7.05
C LYS A 28 -27.63 34.56 -5.70
N GLN A 29 -26.85 33.49 -5.54
CA GLN A 29 -26.65 32.85 -4.26
C GLN A 29 -25.80 33.76 -3.38
N LYS A 30 -26.38 34.31 -2.29
CA LYS A 30 -25.63 35.04 -1.28
C LYS A 30 -24.59 34.12 -0.68
N ARG A 31 -23.31 34.38 -0.95
CA ARG A 31 -22.17 33.63 -0.42
C ARG A 31 -22.10 33.87 1.09
N HIS A 32 -22.42 32.86 1.89
CA HIS A 32 -22.17 32.81 3.33
C HIS A 32 -20.73 32.41 3.66
N THR A 33 -19.79 32.61 2.74
CA THR A 33 -18.37 32.20 2.88
C THR A 33 -17.72 32.81 4.12
N GLY A 34 -18.08 34.05 4.50
CA GLY A 34 -17.53 34.67 5.69
C GLY A 34 -17.98 34.00 7.01
N LEU A 35 -19.22 33.54 7.08
CA LEU A 35 -19.72 32.84 8.29
C LEU A 35 -19.07 31.47 8.47
N ILE A 36 -18.84 30.74 7.38
CA ILE A 36 -18.17 29.42 7.42
C ILE A 36 -16.74 29.58 7.88
N VAL A 37 -15.99 30.55 7.36
CA VAL A 37 -14.61 30.81 7.77
C VAL A 37 -14.51 31.14 9.26
N VAL A 38 -15.44 32.02 9.78
CA VAL A 38 -15.47 32.35 11.21
C VAL A 38 -15.77 31.12 12.07
N LEU A 39 -16.69 30.24 11.66
CA LEU A 39 -17.02 29.01 12.38
C LEU A 39 -15.86 28.01 12.40
N VAL A 40 -15.12 27.89 11.29
CA VAL A 40 -13.93 27.03 11.22
C VAL A 40 -12.82 27.56 12.12
N ILE A 41 -12.57 28.87 12.12
CA ILE A 41 -11.57 29.50 13.02
C ILE A 41 -11.95 29.30 14.50
N LEU A 42 -13.23 29.46 14.83
CA LEU A 42 -13.71 29.20 16.19
C LEU A 42 -13.55 27.75 16.63
N ALA A 43 -13.82 26.79 15.74
CA ALA A 43 -13.64 25.36 15.98
C ALA A 43 -12.16 24.99 16.20
N VAL A 44 -11.25 25.58 15.39
CA VAL A 44 -9.81 25.38 15.55
C VAL A 44 -9.30 25.97 16.87
N LEU A 45 -9.74 27.16 17.25
CA LEU A 45 -9.35 27.80 18.51
C LEU A 45 -9.87 27.03 19.73
N THR A 46 -11.11 26.50 19.68
CA THR A 46 -11.64 25.66 20.76
C THR A 46 -10.93 24.30 20.84
N GLY A 47 -10.55 23.71 19.71
CA GLY A 47 -9.73 22.49 19.65
C GLY A 47 -8.35 22.67 20.25
N LEU A 48 -7.66 23.75 19.92
CA LEU A 48 -6.35 24.10 20.48
C LEU A 48 -6.41 24.39 21.99
N ALA A 49 -7.46 25.06 22.47
CA ALA A 49 -7.68 25.31 23.89
C ALA A 49 -7.93 24.00 24.66
N SER A 50 -8.72 23.09 24.10
CA SER A 50 -8.98 21.76 24.69
C SER A 50 -7.73 20.89 24.75
N TRP A 51 -6.90 20.94 23.69
CA TRP A 51 -5.61 20.26 23.64
C TRP A 51 -4.64 20.79 24.69
N ALA A 52 -4.53 22.11 24.83
CA ALA A 52 -3.67 22.73 25.83
C ALA A 52 -4.06 22.36 27.27
N VAL A 53 -5.37 22.28 27.56
CA VAL A 53 -5.87 21.83 28.86
C VAL A 53 -5.52 20.37 29.15
N ASN A 54 -5.63 19.48 28.16
CA ASN A 54 -5.38 18.06 28.35
C ASN A 54 -3.89 17.68 28.36
N VAL A 55 -3.07 18.30 27.52
CA VAL A 55 -1.66 17.92 27.33
C VAL A 55 -0.73 18.69 28.24
N LEU A 56 -1.01 19.96 28.52
CA LEU A 56 -0.16 20.82 29.36
C LEU A 56 -0.62 20.90 30.81
N GLY A 57 -1.71 20.22 31.20
CA GLY A 57 -2.24 20.25 32.54
C GLY A 57 -2.67 21.64 33.01
N VAL A 58 -3.06 22.52 32.10
CA VAL A 58 -3.47 23.90 32.39
C VAL A 58 -4.84 23.89 33.07
N ARG A 59 -4.94 24.35 34.29
CA ARG A 59 -6.21 24.61 34.97
C ARG A 59 -6.48 26.11 35.00
N VAL A 60 -7.65 26.49 34.52
CA VAL A 60 -8.14 27.87 34.55
C VAL A 60 -9.22 27.94 35.63
N ASP A 61 -8.95 28.66 36.72
CA ASP A 61 -9.91 28.89 37.80
C ASP A 61 -10.54 30.28 37.60
N LEU A 62 -11.86 30.34 37.39
CA LEU A 62 -12.60 31.55 37.22
C LEU A 62 -13.27 32.00 38.53
N GLY A 63 -12.47 32.62 39.39
CA GLY A 63 -12.99 33.26 40.60
C GLY A 63 -13.55 34.67 40.30
N GLN A 64 -14.39 35.16 41.16
CA GLN A 64 -14.99 36.49 41.03
C GLN A 64 -13.92 37.59 40.90
N GLY A 65 -13.58 37.97 39.66
CA GLY A 65 -12.80 39.17 39.36
C GLY A 65 -11.37 39.00 38.90
N SER A 66 -10.82 37.75 38.82
CA SER A 66 -9.53 37.49 38.23
C SER A 66 -9.41 36.03 37.75
N ALA A 67 -8.81 35.82 36.59
CA ALA A 67 -8.47 34.48 36.07
C ALA A 67 -7.01 34.12 36.44
N VAL A 68 -6.82 33.02 37.16
CA VAL A 68 -5.49 32.50 37.49
C VAL A 68 -5.24 31.26 36.67
N VAL A 69 -4.14 31.28 35.91
CA VAL A 69 -3.69 30.16 35.07
C VAL A 69 -2.54 29.47 35.82
N THR A 70 -2.69 28.20 36.16
CA THR A 70 -1.65 27.40 36.81
C THR A 70 -1.22 26.28 35.85
N ILE A 71 0.09 26.17 35.60
CA ILE A 71 0.71 25.08 34.83
C ILE A 71 1.31 24.11 35.86
N GLY A 72 0.75 22.89 36.01
CA GLY A 72 1.22 21.88 36.94
C GLY A 72 2.36 21.06 36.34
N GLN A 73 3.51 21.01 37.06
CA GLN A 73 4.50 19.95 36.87
C GLN A 73 4.02 18.72 37.64
N ASN A 74 3.99 17.55 36.98
CA ASN A 74 3.73 16.27 37.62
C ASN A 74 4.95 15.86 38.44
N ASP A 75 4.94 16.14 39.75
CA ASP A 75 5.84 15.52 40.69
C ASP A 75 5.35 14.08 40.97
N THR A 76 5.98 13.11 40.35
CA THR A 76 5.89 11.71 40.79
C THR A 76 6.93 11.43 41.85
N GLN A 77 6.51 11.44 43.08
CA GLN A 77 7.27 10.98 44.25
C GLN A 77 7.33 9.45 44.23
N PRO A 78 8.51 8.82 44.34
CA PRO A 78 8.61 7.36 44.43
C PRO A 78 8.24 6.88 45.81
N ALA A 79 7.33 5.92 45.87
CA ALA A 79 6.99 5.19 47.09
C ALA A 79 8.13 4.24 47.45
N THR A 80 8.69 4.42 48.65
CA THR A 80 9.57 3.49 49.32
C THR A 80 8.77 2.29 49.82
N THR A 81 9.14 1.08 49.39
CA THR A 81 8.79 -0.15 50.10
C THR A 81 10.04 -1.00 50.27
N ASP A 82 10.20 -1.41 51.54
CA ASP A 82 11.27 -2.16 52.14
C ASP A 82 11.56 -3.49 51.44
N ALA A 83 12.84 -3.81 51.33
CA ALA A 83 13.36 -5.13 50.97
C ALA A 83 13.40 -6.06 52.19
N PRO A 84 13.22 -7.34 52.03
CA PRO A 84 13.87 -8.32 52.89
C PRO A 84 15.06 -8.98 52.18
N ASP A 85 16.14 -8.95 52.91
CA ASP A 85 17.40 -9.63 52.79
C ASP A 85 17.23 -11.15 52.61
N THR A 86 17.91 -11.76 51.58
CA THR A 86 18.26 -13.18 51.63
C THR A 86 19.47 -13.50 50.74
N THR A 87 20.59 -13.64 51.40
CA THR A 87 21.71 -14.58 51.22
C THR A 87 22.12 -15.08 49.83
N GLN A 88 23.36 -14.80 49.53
CA GLN A 88 24.24 -15.31 48.48
C GLN A 88 24.36 -16.84 48.47
N ALA A 89 24.37 -17.43 47.30
CA ALA A 89 25.06 -18.69 46.98
C ALA A 89 25.92 -18.48 45.73
N VAL A 90 27.21 -18.50 45.95
CA VAL A 90 28.28 -18.53 44.93
C VAL A 90 28.29 -19.92 44.31
N VAL A 91 28.19 -19.99 42.97
CA VAL A 91 28.54 -21.20 42.19
C VAL A 91 29.55 -20.80 41.13
N GLU A 92 30.70 -21.45 41.18
CA GLU A 92 31.83 -21.35 40.28
C GLU A 92 31.48 -21.70 38.83
N PRO A 93 32.23 -21.15 37.84
CA PRO A 93 31.98 -21.42 36.43
C PRO A 93 32.61 -22.75 36.00
N GLN A 94 31.79 -23.69 35.53
CA GLN A 94 32.28 -24.83 34.79
C GLN A 94 32.43 -24.45 33.30
N THR A 95 33.66 -24.47 32.86
CA THR A 95 34.05 -24.46 31.44
C THR A 95 33.57 -25.72 30.75
N THR A 96 32.62 -25.62 29.85
CA THR A 96 32.35 -26.64 28.83
C THR A 96 32.59 -26.06 27.43
N THR A 97 33.52 -26.74 26.76
CA THR A 97 33.95 -26.52 25.39
C THR A 97 32.77 -26.51 24.39
N ASP A 98 32.78 -25.48 23.61
CA ASP A 98 31.93 -25.18 22.46
C ASP A 98 32.23 -26.17 21.31
N PRO A 99 31.22 -26.74 20.66
CA PRO A 99 31.34 -27.08 19.23
C PRO A 99 30.55 -26.00 18.43
N THR A 100 31.29 -25.13 17.81
CA THR A 100 30.85 -24.25 16.74
C THR A 100 29.92 -24.98 15.76
N GLN A 101 28.64 -24.95 15.98
CA GLN A 101 27.65 -25.20 14.94
C GLN A 101 27.39 -23.85 14.23
N THR A 102 28.05 -23.72 13.09
CA THR A 102 27.67 -22.77 12.08
C THR A 102 26.23 -23.15 11.65
N GLN A 103 25.25 -22.53 12.25
CA GLN A 103 23.89 -22.56 11.74
C GLN A 103 23.93 -21.76 10.43
N ASN A 104 23.95 -22.47 9.30
CA ASN A 104 23.51 -21.92 8.04
C ASN A 104 22.06 -21.47 8.25
N GLN A 105 21.85 -20.19 8.48
CA GLN A 105 20.53 -19.59 8.34
C GLN A 105 20.19 -19.66 6.85
N THR A 106 19.48 -20.69 6.46
CA THR A 106 18.84 -20.74 5.15
C THR A 106 17.75 -19.66 5.16
N THR A 107 17.93 -18.65 4.33
CA THR A 107 16.90 -17.64 4.06
C THR A 107 15.61 -18.38 3.66
N PRO A 108 14.48 -18.13 4.30
CA PRO A 108 13.25 -18.83 3.96
C PRO A 108 12.80 -18.41 2.55
N GLY A 109 12.44 -19.40 1.73
CA GLY A 109 11.81 -19.21 0.44
C GLY A 109 10.35 -19.64 0.48
N LEU A 110 9.50 -19.06 -0.36
CA LEU A 110 8.10 -19.44 -0.49
C LEU A 110 8.01 -20.86 -1.11
N THR A 111 7.31 -21.76 -0.46
CA THR A 111 7.05 -23.11 -0.97
C THR A 111 5.60 -23.21 -1.43
N ILE A 112 5.40 -23.60 -2.69
CA ILE A 112 4.07 -23.89 -3.25
C ILE A 112 3.85 -25.40 -3.09
N ALA A 113 2.75 -25.77 -2.42
CA ALA A 113 2.33 -27.16 -2.33
C ALA A 113 1.54 -27.54 -3.58
N ASP A 114 1.69 -28.79 -4.01
CA ASP A 114 0.85 -29.33 -5.07
C ASP A 114 -0.61 -29.32 -4.61
N SER A 115 -1.48 -28.67 -5.39
CA SER A 115 -2.93 -28.80 -5.16
C SER A 115 -3.33 -30.22 -5.55
N PRO A 116 -4.21 -30.87 -4.78
CA PRO A 116 -4.81 -32.14 -5.22
C PRO A 116 -5.36 -31.95 -6.62
N GLN A 117 -5.01 -32.85 -7.55
CA GLN A 117 -5.26 -32.67 -8.98
C GLN A 117 -6.71 -32.30 -9.26
N SER A 118 -6.83 -31.25 -10.06
CA SER A 118 -8.05 -30.66 -10.62
C SER A 118 -9.23 -31.58 -10.69
N VAL A 119 -10.25 -31.21 -9.99
CA VAL A 119 -11.52 -31.88 -10.03
C VAL A 119 -12.41 -31.22 -11.05
N GLU A 120 -12.83 -32.00 -12.02
CA GLU A 120 -13.85 -31.59 -12.98
C GLU A 120 -15.18 -31.42 -12.24
N ASN A 121 -15.53 -30.19 -11.89
CA ASN A 121 -16.72 -29.77 -11.17
C ASN A 121 -16.71 -30.15 -9.67
N ILE A 122 -16.53 -29.19 -8.79
CA ILE A 122 -16.70 -29.40 -7.35
C ILE A 122 -18.17 -29.68 -7.05
N PRO A 123 -18.58 -30.93 -6.84
CA PRO A 123 -19.67 -31.23 -5.94
C PRO A 123 -19.13 -31.08 -4.52
N ALA A 124 -19.97 -30.71 -3.57
CA ALA A 124 -19.63 -30.56 -2.16
C ALA A 124 -19.11 -31.84 -1.45
N ASP A 125 -18.80 -32.89 -2.21
CA ASP A 125 -18.44 -34.25 -1.76
C ASP A 125 -17.03 -34.69 -2.15
N GLU A 126 -16.12 -33.74 -2.54
CA GLU A 126 -14.77 -34.11 -2.91
C GLU A 126 -13.88 -34.40 -1.72
N GLU A 127 -13.15 -35.50 -1.82
CA GLU A 127 -12.20 -35.95 -0.82
C GLU A 127 -11.09 -34.89 -0.63
N GLY A 128 -11.14 -34.18 0.52
CA GLY A 128 -10.17 -33.15 0.89
C GLY A 128 -10.64 -31.70 0.75
N ALA A 129 -11.81 -31.42 0.17
CA ALA A 129 -12.37 -30.07 0.16
C ALA A 129 -12.88 -29.70 1.56
N LEU A 130 -12.58 -28.47 1.98
CA LEU A 130 -12.98 -27.92 3.28
C LEU A 130 -14.26 -27.12 3.16
N SER A 131 -15.07 -27.12 4.20
CA SER A 131 -16.18 -26.17 4.35
C SER A 131 -15.63 -24.74 4.53
N LEU A 132 -16.47 -23.74 4.29
CA LEU A 132 -16.10 -22.34 4.49
C LEU A 132 -15.62 -22.07 5.94
N GLN A 133 -16.22 -22.72 6.92
CA GLN A 133 -15.82 -22.61 8.32
C GLN A 133 -14.43 -23.19 8.56
N GLU A 134 -14.15 -24.37 8.01
CA GLU A 134 -12.84 -25.03 8.13
C GLU A 134 -11.73 -24.23 7.40
N ILE A 135 -12.06 -23.67 6.22
CA ILE A 135 -11.13 -22.76 5.52
C ILE A 135 -10.81 -21.56 6.41
N TYR A 136 -11.83 -20.93 7.01
CA TYR A 136 -11.62 -19.79 7.89
C TYR A 136 -10.75 -20.15 9.09
N GLU A 137 -11.08 -21.20 9.82
CA GLU A 137 -10.33 -21.65 10.99
C GLU A 137 -8.87 -22.02 10.65
N LYS A 138 -8.65 -22.63 9.48
CA LYS A 138 -7.31 -22.99 8.99
C LYS A 138 -6.47 -21.76 8.66
N VAL A 139 -7.04 -20.75 8.00
CA VAL A 139 -6.28 -19.66 7.37
C VAL A 139 -6.19 -18.41 8.26
N ILE A 140 -7.19 -18.12 9.10
CA ILE A 140 -7.21 -16.89 9.90
C ILE A 140 -5.97 -16.69 10.78
N PRO A 141 -5.30 -17.74 11.33
CA PRO A 141 -4.07 -17.55 12.10
C PRO A 141 -2.88 -17.01 11.28
N SER A 142 -2.94 -17.14 9.95
CA SER A 142 -1.91 -16.65 9.03
C SER A 142 -2.24 -15.30 8.39
N VAL A 143 -3.37 -14.68 8.74
CA VAL A 143 -3.77 -13.35 8.27
C VAL A 143 -3.37 -12.31 9.31
N ALA A 144 -2.70 -11.26 8.84
CA ALA A 144 -2.22 -10.16 9.67
C ALA A 144 -2.83 -8.83 9.23
N SER A 145 -3.15 -7.95 10.18
CA SER A 145 -3.53 -6.56 9.88
C SER A 145 -2.29 -5.70 9.76
N ILE A 146 -2.22 -4.87 8.73
CA ILE A 146 -1.13 -3.91 8.53
C ILE A 146 -1.66 -2.50 8.74
N SER A 147 -0.91 -1.70 9.50
CA SER A 147 -1.17 -0.28 9.71
C SER A 147 0.11 0.51 9.50
N CYS A 148 0.06 1.52 8.64
CA CYS A 148 1.20 2.35 8.30
C CYS A 148 0.96 3.79 8.72
N VAL A 149 1.96 4.40 9.34
CA VAL A 149 2.01 5.84 9.63
C VAL A 149 2.70 6.53 8.46
N GLN A 150 2.00 7.48 7.85
CA GLN A 150 2.49 8.26 6.72
C GLN A 150 2.53 9.75 7.07
N GLN A 151 3.18 10.58 6.23
CA GLN A 151 3.15 12.03 6.40
C GLN A 151 1.73 12.57 6.13
N GLY A 152 0.97 12.81 7.21
CA GLY A 152 -0.38 13.38 7.13
C GLY A 152 -1.54 12.41 7.32
N GLY A 153 -1.26 11.14 7.67
CA GLY A 153 -2.33 10.16 7.92
C GLY A 153 -1.84 8.77 8.25
N THR A 154 -2.76 7.83 8.15
CA THR A 154 -2.48 6.40 8.27
C THR A 154 -3.09 5.67 7.09
N SER A 155 -2.41 4.64 6.60
CA SER A 155 -2.98 3.64 5.68
C SER A 155 -3.13 2.31 6.40
N SER A 156 -4.00 1.45 5.88
CA SER A 156 -4.21 0.11 6.40
C SER A 156 -4.40 -0.90 5.28
N GLY A 157 -4.02 -2.13 5.54
CA GLY A 157 -4.18 -3.25 4.64
C GLY A 157 -4.06 -4.56 5.39
N THR A 158 -3.92 -5.63 4.63
CA THR A 158 -3.78 -6.99 5.13
C THR A 158 -2.41 -7.54 4.75
N GLY A 159 -1.93 -8.50 5.50
CA GLY A 159 -0.72 -9.26 5.21
C GLY A 159 -0.93 -10.76 5.41
N ILE A 160 -0.05 -11.55 4.81
CA ILE A 160 -0.04 -13.01 4.85
C ILE A 160 1.22 -13.47 5.56
N VAL A 161 1.10 -14.14 6.69
CA VAL A 161 2.23 -14.73 7.39
C VAL A 161 2.81 -15.85 6.52
N MET A 162 4.04 -15.65 6.03
CA MET A 162 4.72 -16.59 5.15
C MET A 162 5.56 -17.61 5.91
N SER A 163 6.14 -17.22 7.05
CA SER A 163 7.06 -18.06 7.80
C SER A 163 6.86 -17.98 9.31
N LYS A 164 7.34 -19.02 10.03
CA LYS A 164 7.22 -19.11 11.49
C LYS A 164 8.05 -18.07 12.25
N ASP A 165 9.03 -17.47 11.59
CA ASP A 165 9.97 -16.51 12.14
C ASP A 165 9.64 -15.06 11.78
N GLY A 166 8.46 -14.81 11.15
CA GLY A 166 7.91 -13.46 11.03
C GLY A 166 8.05 -12.77 9.69
N TYR A 167 8.25 -13.50 8.58
CA TYR A 167 8.09 -12.92 7.25
C TYR A 167 6.60 -12.79 6.92
N VAL A 168 6.20 -11.61 6.44
CA VAL A 168 4.81 -11.27 6.09
C VAL A 168 4.78 -10.67 4.69
N ILE A 169 3.95 -11.23 3.81
CA ILE A 169 3.73 -10.74 2.44
C ILE A 169 2.58 -9.73 2.47
N THR A 170 2.67 -8.68 1.66
CA THR A 170 1.59 -7.72 1.42
C THR A 170 1.73 -7.06 0.06
N ASN A 171 0.84 -6.13 -0.28
CA ASN A 171 1.02 -5.28 -1.44
C ASN A 171 1.97 -4.11 -1.16
N TYR A 172 2.72 -3.67 -2.18
CA TYR A 172 3.62 -2.53 -2.06
C TYR A 172 2.86 -1.23 -1.75
N HIS A 173 1.72 -0.99 -2.42
CA HIS A 173 0.92 0.22 -2.18
C HIS A 173 0.37 0.35 -0.75
N VAL A 174 0.27 -0.75 0.01
CA VAL A 174 -0.15 -0.72 1.43
C VAL A 174 0.90 -0.03 2.29
N ILE A 175 2.18 -0.25 1.96
CA ILE A 175 3.32 0.24 2.75
C ILE A 175 4.04 1.43 2.11
N GLU A 176 3.63 1.83 0.92
CA GLU A 176 4.19 2.95 0.18
C GLU A 176 4.20 4.22 1.03
N SER A 177 5.31 4.95 1.04
CA SER A 177 5.52 6.17 1.84
C SER A 177 5.32 6.01 3.35
N ALA A 178 5.36 4.79 3.88
CA ALA A 178 5.23 4.53 5.30
C ALA A 178 6.50 4.94 6.05
N GLN A 179 6.35 5.77 7.09
CA GLN A 179 7.42 6.10 8.02
C GLN A 179 7.57 5.04 9.11
N GLN A 180 6.46 4.38 9.46
CA GLN A 180 6.42 3.27 10.41
C GLN A 180 5.36 2.27 9.98
N ILE A 181 5.68 0.99 10.09
CA ILE A 181 4.80 -0.12 9.74
C ILE A 181 4.56 -0.97 10.98
N PHE A 182 3.30 -1.21 11.27
CA PHE A 182 2.86 -2.08 12.35
C PHE A 182 2.08 -3.25 11.78
N VAL A 183 2.35 -4.44 12.30
CA VAL A 183 1.67 -5.68 11.95
C VAL A 183 1.02 -6.24 13.20
N LEU A 184 -0.30 -6.40 13.16
CA LEU A 184 -1.08 -7.04 14.21
C LEU A 184 -1.32 -8.50 13.84
N LEU A 185 -0.79 -9.42 14.61
CA LEU A 185 -0.86 -10.86 14.38
C LEU A 185 -2.06 -11.50 15.11
N SER A 186 -2.22 -12.81 14.97
CA SER A 186 -3.31 -13.57 15.60
C SER A 186 -3.30 -13.55 17.11
N ASP A 187 -2.17 -13.26 17.74
CA ASP A 187 -2.02 -13.07 19.18
C ASP A 187 -2.47 -11.69 19.70
N GLU A 188 -3.04 -10.86 18.79
CA GLU A 188 -3.52 -9.51 19.05
C GLU A 188 -2.44 -8.51 19.51
N ASN A 189 -1.15 -8.87 19.37
CA ASN A 189 -0.05 -7.96 19.68
C ASN A 189 0.40 -7.21 18.42
N PRO A 190 0.60 -5.88 18.52
CA PRO A 190 1.19 -5.10 17.44
C PRO A 190 2.72 -5.26 17.45
N TYR A 191 3.28 -5.62 16.31
CA TYR A 191 4.71 -5.71 16.07
C TYR A 191 5.15 -4.60 15.14
N THR A 192 6.26 -3.94 15.44
CA THR A 192 6.92 -3.06 14.47
C THR A 192 7.54 -3.93 13.38
N ALA A 193 7.23 -3.64 12.14
CA ALA A 193 7.78 -4.35 11.00
C ALA A 193 8.86 -3.53 10.30
N THR A 194 9.85 -4.24 9.74
CA THR A 194 10.85 -3.68 8.82
C THR A 194 10.57 -4.16 7.41
N LEU A 195 10.77 -3.30 6.42
CA LEU A 195 10.71 -3.68 5.02
C LEU A 195 11.93 -4.55 4.69
N VAL A 196 11.70 -5.77 4.20
CA VAL A 196 12.75 -6.64 3.67
C VAL A 196 13.04 -6.30 2.22
N GLY A 197 11.97 -6.16 1.42
CA GLY A 197 12.04 -5.75 0.03
C GLY A 197 10.66 -5.45 -0.53
N GLY A 198 10.62 -4.65 -1.59
CA GLY A 198 9.38 -4.28 -2.27
C GLY A 198 9.61 -4.04 -3.74
N ASP A 199 8.60 -4.34 -4.55
CA ASP A 199 8.57 -4.10 -5.98
C ASP A 199 7.26 -3.40 -6.36
N GLU A 200 7.39 -2.15 -6.72
CA GLU A 200 6.25 -1.31 -7.09
C GLU A 200 5.58 -1.84 -8.36
N ALA A 201 6.36 -2.33 -9.34
CA ALA A 201 5.85 -2.78 -10.62
C ALA A 201 4.90 -3.98 -10.50
N THR A 202 5.17 -4.90 -9.57
CA THR A 202 4.30 -6.07 -9.29
C THR A 202 3.37 -5.87 -8.11
N ASP A 203 3.47 -4.71 -7.42
CA ASP A 203 2.68 -4.39 -6.24
C ASP A 203 2.87 -5.41 -5.10
N LEU A 204 4.10 -5.91 -4.91
CA LEU A 204 4.46 -6.88 -3.87
C LEU A 204 5.46 -6.30 -2.87
N ALA A 205 5.30 -6.67 -1.60
CA ALA A 205 6.25 -6.34 -0.55
C ALA A 205 6.39 -7.46 0.46
N VAL A 206 7.56 -7.57 1.05
CA VAL A 206 7.88 -8.50 2.14
C VAL A 206 8.33 -7.70 3.36
N LEU A 207 7.66 -7.97 4.47
CA LEU A 207 7.93 -7.38 5.77
C LEU A 207 8.55 -8.42 6.71
N LYS A 208 9.31 -7.97 7.70
CA LYS A 208 9.84 -8.78 8.79
C LYS A 208 9.39 -8.23 10.13
N VAL A 209 8.81 -9.08 10.95
CA VAL A 209 8.49 -8.80 12.35
C VAL A 209 9.31 -9.71 13.26
N GLU A 210 9.68 -9.22 14.44
CA GLU A 210 10.40 -9.99 15.46
C GLU A 210 9.40 -10.80 16.30
N ALA A 211 8.82 -11.83 15.66
CA ALA A 211 7.90 -12.79 16.27
C ALA A 211 8.29 -14.21 15.88
N THR A 212 7.99 -15.17 16.73
CA THR A 212 8.33 -16.58 16.51
C THR A 212 7.14 -17.47 16.82
N GLY A 213 7.15 -18.68 16.25
CA GLY A 213 6.09 -19.66 16.49
C GLY A 213 4.78 -19.31 15.78
N LEU A 214 4.84 -18.48 14.76
CA LEU A 214 3.68 -18.10 13.95
C LEU A 214 3.15 -19.28 13.15
N THR A 215 1.91 -19.19 12.72
CA THR A 215 1.27 -20.16 11.81
C THR A 215 1.37 -19.60 10.38
N PRO A 216 2.25 -20.13 9.51
CA PRO A 216 2.33 -19.69 8.12
C PRO A 216 1.12 -20.16 7.32
N ALA A 217 0.76 -19.38 6.30
CA ALA A 217 -0.19 -19.81 5.29
C ALA A 217 0.37 -20.99 4.47
N GLU A 218 -0.51 -21.84 4.01
CA GLU A 218 -0.22 -22.83 2.98
C GLU A 218 -0.49 -22.18 1.62
N PHE A 219 0.45 -22.29 0.68
CA PHE A 219 0.33 -21.72 -0.66
C PHE A 219 0.04 -22.82 -1.67
N GLY A 220 -0.96 -22.60 -2.52
CA GLY A 220 -1.38 -23.53 -3.57
C GLY A 220 -0.92 -23.09 -4.96
N ASP A 221 -1.17 -23.93 -5.95
CA ASP A 221 -0.84 -23.66 -7.35
C ASP A 221 -1.94 -22.81 -8.02
N SER A 222 -1.64 -21.55 -8.36
CA SER A 222 -2.59 -20.68 -9.06
C SER A 222 -2.68 -20.97 -10.56
N ASP A 223 -1.73 -21.69 -11.16
CA ASP A 223 -1.76 -22.04 -12.58
C ASP A 223 -2.75 -23.19 -12.85
N ALA A 224 -3.10 -23.96 -11.79
CA ALA A 224 -4.09 -25.02 -11.86
C ALA A 224 -5.54 -24.50 -11.80
N LEU A 225 -5.77 -23.20 -11.53
CA LEU A 225 -7.10 -22.61 -11.41
C LEU A 225 -7.88 -22.62 -12.72
N ARG A 226 -9.19 -22.72 -12.58
CA ARG A 226 -10.16 -22.65 -13.68
C ARG A 226 -11.25 -21.62 -13.36
N VAL A 227 -11.78 -21.01 -14.39
CA VAL A 227 -12.98 -20.15 -14.26
C VAL A 227 -14.15 -20.98 -13.72
N GLY A 228 -14.74 -20.51 -12.64
CA GLY A 228 -15.81 -21.18 -11.92
C GLY A 228 -15.37 -21.85 -10.60
N ASP A 229 -14.06 -22.03 -10.36
CA ASP A 229 -13.56 -22.56 -9.10
C ASP A 229 -13.99 -21.67 -7.92
N VAL A 230 -14.45 -22.30 -6.84
CA VAL A 230 -14.85 -21.59 -5.61
C VAL A 230 -13.62 -21.02 -4.92
N VAL A 231 -13.69 -19.77 -4.54
CA VAL A 231 -12.62 -19.09 -3.82
C VAL A 231 -13.16 -18.28 -2.64
N VAL A 232 -12.31 -18.09 -1.66
CA VAL A 232 -12.58 -17.33 -0.45
C VAL A 232 -11.55 -16.22 -0.33
N ALA A 233 -11.98 -15.01 -0.01
CA ALA A 233 -11.11 -13.91 0.33
C ALA A 233 -11.17 -13.62 1.82
N ILE A 234 -10.00 -13.49 2.48
CA ILE A 234 -9.91 -13.06 3.88
C ILE A 234 -8.98 -11.85 3.94
N GLY A 235 -9.40 -10.85 4.72
CA GLY A 235 -8.64 -9.63 4.94
C GLY A 235 -9.29 -8.72 5.99
N ASP A 236 -8.78 -7.50 6.11
CA ASP A 236 -9.17 -6.52 7.11
C ASP A 236 -9.75 -5.25 6.46
N PRO A 237 -10.96 -5.33 5.87
CA PRO A 237 -11.58 -4.15 5.25
C PRO A 237 -11.78 -3.06 6.31
N LEU A 238 -11.33 -1.84 6.01
CA LEU A 238 -11.39 -0.69 6.92
C LEU A 238 -10.49 -0.81 8.17
N GLY A 239 -9.51 -1.69 8.15
CA GLY A 239 -8.53 -1.86 9.23
C GLY A 239 -8.99 -2.81 10.33
N THR A 240 -8.43 -2.65 11.53
CA THR A 240 -8.58 -3.58 12.65
C THR A 240 -10.00 -3.75 13.19
N GLU A 241 -10.92 -2.80 12.89
CA GLU A 241 -12.33 -2.88 13.33
C GLU A 241 -13.10 -4.02 12.65
N LEU A 242 -12.76 -4.37 11.40
CA LEU A 242 -13.39 -5.44 10.63
C LEU A 242 -12.39 -6.57 10.32
N ARG A 243 -11.45 -6.79 11.22
CA ARG A 243 -10.41 -7.79 11.09
C ARG A 243 -10.96 -9.18 10.83
N GLY A 244 -10.30 -9.92 9.90
CA GLY A 244 -10.65 -11.29 9.57
C GLY A 244 -11.97 -11.42 8.82
N THR A 245 -12.42 -10.38 8.13
CA THR A 245 -13.61 -10.48 7.30
C THR A 245 -13.39 -11.49 6.19
N MET A 246 -14.29 -12.46 6.08
CA MET A 246 -14.29 -13.46 5.01
C MET A 246 -15.44 -13.18 4.03
N THR A 247 -15.13 -13.27 2.74
CA THR A 247 -16.10 -13.26 1.65
C THR A 247 -15.85 -14.43 0.71
N ASP A 248 -16.88 -14.96 0.07
CA ASP A 248 -16.77 -16.05 -0.88
C ASP A 248 -17.19 -15.64 -2.29
N GLY A 249 -16.75 -16.40 -3.26
CA GLY A 249 -17.05 -16.18 -4.66
C GLY A 249 -16.46 -17.28 -5.54
N ILE A 250 -16.26 -16.93 -6.82
CA ILE A 250 -15.61 -17.81 -7.80
C ILE A 250 -14.49 -17.09 -8.52
N VAL A 251 -13.61 -17.85 -9.13
CA VAL A 251 -12.70 -17.35 -10.17
C VAL A 251 -13.56 -16.92 -11.36
N SER A 252 -13.64 -15.62 -11.61
CA SER A 252 -14.44 -15.05 -12.72
C SER A 252 -13.66 -15.03 -14.03
N ALA A 253 -12.33 -14.86 -13.97
CA ALA A 253 -11.39 -14.96 -15.09
C ALA A 253 -9.98 -15.20 -14.57
N ILE A 254 -9.12 -15.76 -15.42
CA ILE A 254 -7.68 -15.94 -15.21
C ILE A 254 -6.91 -15.20 -16.30
N ASN A 255 -5.64 -14.89 -16.03
CA ASN A 255 -4.72 -14.23 -16.98
C ASN A 255 -5.31 -12.94 -17.58
N ARG A 256 -5.87 -12.10 -16.70
CA ARG A 256 -6.34 -10.76 -17.09
C ARG A 256 -5.18 -9.78 -17.09
N ASP A 257 -4.71 -9.42 -18.29
CA ASP A 257 -3.75 -8.34 -18.45
C ASP A 257 -4.46 -7.00 -18.29
N LEU A 258 -4.15 -6.33 -17.22
CA LEU A 258 -4.74 -5.05 -16.85
C LEU A 258 -3.65 -4.01 -16.62
N ASN A 259 -3.93 -2.78 -17.04
CA ASN A 259 -3.13 -1.64 -16.63
C ASN A 259 -3.79 -1.00 -15.41
N LEU A 260 -3.21 -1.18 -14.24
CA LEU A 260 -3.66 -0.61 -12.98
C LEU A 260 -2.69 0.47 -12.52
N SER A 261 -3.10 1.73 -12.59
CA SER A 261 -2.27 2.88 -12.20
C SER A 261 -0.91 2.92 -12.91
N GLY A 262 -0.88 2.64 -14.23
CA GLY A 262 0.35 2.61 -15.02
C GLY A 262 1.14 1.30 -14.96
N ARG A 263 0.71 0.31 -14.17
CA ARG A 263 1.35 -1.00 -14.02
C ARG A 263 0.62 -2.04 -14.86
N GLN A 264 1.35 -2.74 -15.72
CA GLN A 264 0.84 -3.90 -16.47
C GLN A 264 0.90 -5.13 -15.57
N MET A 265 -0.26 -5.70 -15.22
CA MET A 265 -0.34 -6.85 -14.32
C MET A 265 -1.26 -7.92 -14.89
N THR A 266 -0.83 -9.18 -14.79
CA THR A 266 -1.66 -10.35 -15.15
C THR A 266 -2.30 -10.88 -13.87
N LEU A 267 -3.62 -10.81 -13.76
CA LEU A 267 -4.35 -11.02 -12.51
C LEU A 267 -5.41 -12.11 -12.62
N ILE A 268 -5.74 -12.70 -11.46
CA ILE A 268 -6.96 -13.49 -11.25
C ILE A 268 -8.10 -12.50 -10.98
N GLN A 269 -9.22 -12.66 -11.68
CA GLN A 269 -10.45 -11.93 -11.41
C GLN A 269 -11.40 -12.79 -10.57
N THR A 270 -12.01 -12.23 -9.54
CA THR A 270 -13.03 -12.89 -8.70
C THR A 270 -14.20 -11.96 -8.46
N ASN A 271 -15.37 -12.55 -8.17
CA ASN A 271 -16.55 -11.83 -7.67
C ASN A 271 -16.68 -11.88 -6.14
N ALA A 272 -15.75 -12.53 -5.43
CA ALA A 272 -15.64 -12.37 -3.97
C ALA A 272 -15.52 -10.88 -3.64
N ALA A 273 -16.28 -10.40 -2.65
CA ALA A 273 -16.33 -8.99 -2.33
C ALA A 273 -14.99 -8.52 -1.74
N LEU A 274 -14.24 -7.72 -2.49
CA LEU A 274 -13.01 -7.06 -2.04
C LEU A 274 -13.29 -5.56 -1.79
N ASN A 275 -12.79 -5.06 -0.67
CA ASN A 275 -12.91 -3.66 -0.26
C ASN A 275 -11.54 -3.11 0.15
N SER A 276 -11.45 -1.78 0.33
CA SER A 276 -10.25 -1.15 0.91
C SER A 276 -9.87 -1.83 2.23
N GLY A 277 -8.59 -2.20 2.36
CA GLY A 277 -8.08 -2.95 3.49
C GLY A 277 -7.93 -4.45 3.25
N ASN A 278 -8.64 -5.06 2.27
CA ASN A 278 -8.37 -6.44 1.85
C ASN A 278 -7.11 -6.56 0.99
N SER A 279 -6.53 -5.43 0.53
CA SER A 279 -5.27 -5.41 -0.21
C SER A 279 -4.14 -6.04 0.61
N GLY A 280 -3.39 -6.93 -0.01
CA GLY A 280 -2.35 -7.74 0.63
C GLY A 280 -2.86 -8.98 1.35
N GLY A 281 -4.19 -9.17 1.43
CA GLY A 281 -4.83 -10.34 2.00
C GLY A 281 -4.89 -11.52 1.05
N THR A 282 -5.57 -12.59 1.49
CA THR A 282 -5.54 -13.88 0.83
C THR A 282 -6.73 -14.10 -0.10
N LEU A 283 -6.47 -14.62 -1.31
CA LEU A 283 -7.43 -15.38 -2.09
C LEU A 283 -7.12 -16.87 -1.93
N ILE A 284 -8.11 -17.69 -1.57
CA ILE A 284 -7.93 -19.03 -1.03
C ILE A 284 -8.80 -20.01 -1.84
N ASN A 285 -8.25 -21.20 -2.14
CA ASN A 285 -8.98 -22.29 -2.78
C ASN A 285 -9.79 -23.12 -1.76
N CYS A 286 -10.56 -24.09 -2.23
CA CYS A 286 -11.38 -24.98 -1.38
C CYS A 286 -10.56 -25.90 -0.47
N TYR A 287 -9.24 -25.97 -0.58
CA TYR A 287 -8.34 -26.73 0.29
C TYR A 287 -7.71 -25.86 1.40
N GLY A 288 -8.10 -24.59 1.48
CA GLY A 288 -7.51 -23.63 2.42
C GLY A 288 -6.07 -23.22 2.07
N GLN A 289 -5.72 -23.24 0.78
CA GLN A 289 -4.43 -22.80 0.27
C GLN A 289 -4.56 -21.43 -0.38
N VAL A 290 -3.61 -20.55 -0.12
CA VAL A 290 -3.52 -19.22 -0.74
C VAL A 290 -3.09 -19.37 -2.19
N ILE A 291 -3.96 -18.99 -3.12
CA ILE A 291 -3.73 -19.03 -4.57
C ILE A 291 -3.54 -17.63 -5.18
N GLY A 292 -3.72 -16.60 -4.38
CA GLY A 292 -3.52 -15.22 -4.83
C GLY A 292 -3.40 -14.23 -3.67
N ILE A 293 -2.78 -13.10 -3.95
CA ILE A 293 -2.67 -11.96 -3.05
C ILE A 293 -3.67 -10.92 -3.54
N ASN A 294 -4.69 -10.63 -2.71
CA ASN A 294 -5.73 -9.66 -3.07
C ASN A 294 -5.10 -8.30 -3.33
N THR A 295 -5.38 -7.70 -4.48
CA THR A 295 -5.01 -6.32 -4.79
C THR A 295 -6.25 -5.57 -5.22
N MET A 296 -6.51 -4.42 -4.63
CA MET A 296 -7.69 -3.65 -4.95
C MET A 296 -7.31 -2.32 -5.54
N LYS A 297 -7.51 -2.18 -6.86
CA LYS A 297 -7.64 -0.85 -7.45
C LYS A 297 -8.39 -0.86 -8.79
N MET A 298 -9.72 -0.97 -8.73
CA MET A 298 -10.55 -0.57 -9.86
C MET A 298 -11.47 0.62 -9.55
N SER A 299 -11.29 1.31 -8.43
CA SER A 299 -12.10 2.50 -8.13
C SER A 299 -11.80 3.71 -9.04
N SER A 300 -10.73 3.66 -9.84
CA SER A 300 -10.30 4.78 -10.69
C SER A 300 -10.47 4.55 -12.19
N TYR A 301 -11.07 3.44 -12.64
CA TYR A 301 -11.13 3.11 -14.07
C TYR A 301 -12.22 3.86 -14.84
N SER A 302 -12.93 4.79 -14.25
CA SER A 302 -13.94 5.56 -15.01
C SER A 302 -14.06 6.99 -14.53
N SER A 303 -13.82 7.92 -15.44
CA SER A 303 -14.30 9.30 -15.39
C SER A 303 -15.84 9.41 -15.43
N THR A 304 -16.56 8.29 -15.45
CA THR A 304 -18.00 8.18 -15.33
C THR A 304 -18.35 7.57 -13.98
N SER A 305 -19.25 8.22 -13.26
CA SER A 305 -19.69 7.99 -11.88
C SER A 305 -20.36 6.62 -11.59
N ALA A 306 -19.97 5.54 -12.25
CA ALA A 306 -20.47 4.20 -12.01
C ALA A 306 -19.47 3.44 -11.14
N THR A 307 -19.83 3.15 -9.90
CA THR A 307 -19.17 2.15 -9.07
C THR A 307 -19.32 0.79 -9.73
N VAL A 308 -18.22 0.16 -10.11
CA VAL A 308 -18.20 -1.21 -10.64
C VAL A 308 -18.11 -2.14 -9.43
N GLU A 309 -19.22 -2.73 -9.04
CA GLU A 309 -19.27 -3.73 -7.97
C GLU A 309 -19.04 -5.13 -8.53
N GLY A 310 -18.45 -6.04 -7.73
CA GLY A 310 -18.26 -7.46 -8.09
C GLY A 310 -17.07 -7.74 -9.00
N LEU A 311 -16.11 -6.79 -9.12
CA LEU A 311 -14.83 -7.02 -9.75
C LEU A 311 -13.69 -6.93 -8.72
N GLY A 312 -13.27 -8.07 -8.20
CA GLY A 312 -12.08 -8.24 -7.38
C GLY A 312 -10.93 -8.77 -8.21
N PHE A 313 -9.71 -8.44 -7.81
CA PHE A 313 -8.49 -8.90 -8.46
C PHE A 313 -7.48 -9.39 -7.43
N ALA A 314 -6.72 -10.42 -7.82
CA ALA A 314 -5.62 -10.93 -7.01
C ALA A 314 -4.40 -11.25 -7.90
N ILE A 315 -3.21 -11.02 -7.35
CA ILE A 315 -1.95 -11.39 -7.97
C ILE A 315 -1.79 -12.90 -7.82
N PRO A 316 -1.63 -13.68 -8.92
CA PRO A 316 -1.44 -15.13 -8.84
C PRO A 316 -0.21 -15.49 -8.00
N ILE A 317 -0.34 -16.43 -7.07
CA ILE A 317 0.77 -16.76 -6.17
C ILE A 317 1.96 -17.41 -6.89
N THR A 318 1.71 -18.15 -7.97
CA THR A 318 2.76 -18.77 -8.79
C THR A 318 3.60 -17.70 -9.49
N ALA A 319 2.96 -16.63 -9.99
CA ALA A 319 3.64 -15.48 -10.57
C ALA A 319 4.36 -14.62 -9.50
N ALA A 320 3.76 -14.48 -8.32
CA ALA A 320 4.35 -13.75 -7.20
C ALA A 320 5.59 -14.43 -6.62
N LYS A 321 5.64 -15.77 -6.62
CA LYS A 321 6.69 -16.54 -5.96
C LYS A 321 8.13 -16.14 -6.34
N PRO A 322 8.54 -16.08 -7.63
CA PRO A 322 9.91 -15.70 -7.99
C PRO A 322 10.25 -14.28 -7.52
N ILE A 323 9.29 -13.37 -7.58
CA ILE A 323 9.45 -11.99 -7.12
C ILE A 323 9.66 -11.96 -5.60
N LEU A 324 8.81 -12.64 -4.84
CA LEU A 324 8.92 -12.72 -3.37
C LEU A 324 10.23 -13.35 -2.94
N ASP A 325 10.69 -14.41 -3.64
CA ASP A 325 11.96 -15.06 -3.35
C ASP A 325 13.15 -14.11 -3.57
N GLU A 326 13.15 -13.29 -4.65
CA GLU A 326 14.16 -12.25 -4.86
C GLU A 326 14.10 -11.15 -3.80
N LEU A 327 12.90 -10.67 -3.46
CA LEU A 327 12.72 -9.66 -2.40
C LEU A 327 13.27 -10.14 -1.05
N ILE A 328 13.09 -11.42 -0.71
CA ILE A 328 13.61 -12.00 0.51
C ILE A 328 15.14 -12.14 0.48
N GLN A 329 15.70 -12.55 -0.67
CA GLN A 329 17.13 -12.85 -0.80
C GLN A 329 18.00 -11.60 -0.90
N GLN A 330 17.55 -10.57 -1.62
CA GLN A 330 18.36 -9.40 -1.96
C GLN A 330 17.66 -8.06 -1.71
N GLY A 331 16.37 -8.05 -1.39
CA GLY A 331 15.60 -6.83 -1.07
C GLY A 331 15.01 -6.12 -2.27
N TYR A 332 15.31 -6.54 -3.49
CA TYR A 332 14.84 -5.94 -4.75
C TYR A 332 14.66 -7.01 -5.83
N VAL A 333 14.05 -6.66 -6.95
CA VAL A 333 13.86 -7.54 -8.12
C VAL A 333 14.89 -7.17 -9.19
N SER A 334 15.67 -8.15 -9.63
CA SER A 334 16.71 -7.95 -10.65
C SER A 334 16.14 -7.55 -12.00
N GLY A 335 16.89 -6.75 -12.76
CA GLY A 335 16.51 -6.31 -14.10
C GLY A 335 15.49 -5.17 -14.14
N ARG A 336 15.05 -4.65 -12.99
CA ARG A 336 14.20 -3.44 -12.94
C ARG A 336 15.04 -2.22 -13.30
N PRO A 337 14.60 -1.37 -14.25
CA PRO A 337 15.34 -0.17 -14.61
C PRO A 337 15.24 0.89 -13.52
N ALA A 338 16.36 1.48 -13.14
CA ALA A 338 16.43 2.61 -12.24
C ALA A 338 17.30 3.73 -12.82
N ILE A 339 16.89 4.97 -12.60
CA ILE A 339 17.69 6.16 -12.92
C ILE A 339 18.87 6.26 -11.96
N GLY A 340 18.71 5.72 -10.76
CA GLY A 340 19.70 5.82 -9.69
C GLY A 340 19.47 7.04 -8.80
N ILE A 341 18.20 7.35 -8.52
CA ILE A 341 17.78 8.45 -7.66
C ILE A 341 16.78 7.97 -6.61
N GLN A 342 16.68 8.70 -5.51
CA GLN A 342 15.50 8.70 -4.65
C GLN A 342 14.76 10.01 -4.87
N GLY A 343 13.43 9.97 -4.82
CA GLY A 343 12.62 11.15 -5.09
C GLY A 343 11.19 11.03 -4.58
N GLU A 344 10.52 12.15 -4.52
CA GLU A 344 9.12 12.24 -4.14
C GLU A 344 8.36 13.21 -5.05
N THR A 345 7.05 13.04 -5.16
CA THR A 345 6.21 13.98 -5.90
C THR A 345 6.26 15.35 -5.25
N LEU A 346 6.59 16.39 -6.01
CA LEU A 346 6.64 17.75 -5.50
C LEU A 346 5.26 18.22 -5.04
N GLY A 347 5.12 18.52 -3.76
CA GLY A 347 3.83 18.91 -3.17
C GLY A 347 3.25 20.19 -3.79
N ILE A 348 1.93 20.23 -4.00
CA ILE A 348 1.21 21.36 -4.61
C ILE A 348 1.49 22.69 -3.88
N SER A 349 1.61 22.67 -2.55
CA SER A 349 1.95 23.86 -1.75
C SER A 349 3.30 24.44 -2.15
N THR A 350 4.31 23.58 -2.35
CA THR A 350 5.66 23.96 -2.76
C THR A 350 5.67 24.50 -4.19
N GLN A 351 4.95 23.84 -5.11
CA GLN A 351 4.78 24.30 -6.49
C GLN A 351 4.22 25.71 -6.55
N LEU A 352 3.14 25.98 -5.80
CA LEU A 352 2.45 27.27 -5.78
C LEU A 352 3.29 28.35 -5.10
N PHE A 353 3.95 28.04 -3.99
CA PHE A 353 4.71 29.02 -3.22
C PHE A 353 6.01 29.44 -3.92
N PHE A 354 6.71 28.49 -4.52
CA PHE A 354 8.00 28.73 -5.19
C PHE A 354 7.88 28.89 -6.71
N HIS A 355 6.67 28.82 -7.28
CA HIS A 355 6.42 28.88 -8.73
C HIS A 355 7.21 27.80 -9.49
N MET A 356 7.28 26.60 -8.93
CA MET A 356 7.96 25.45 -9.52
C MET A 356 6.99 24.61 -10.39
N PRO A 357 7.47 23.93 -11.44
CA PRO A 357 6.66 23.00 -12.19
C PRO A 357 6.26 21.79 -11.32
N SER A 358 5.21 21.07 -11.70
CA SER A 358 4.94 19.72 -11.20
C SER A 358 6.08 18.78 -11.59
N GLY A 359 6.27 17.70 -10.83
CA GLY A 359 7.33 16.74 -11.11
C GLY A 359 7.79 15.98 -9.87
N VAL A 360 8.89 15.25 -10.02
CA VAL A 360 9.55 14.48 -8.96
C VAL A 360 10.79 15.23 -8.49
N VAL A 361 10.81 15.66 -7.23
CA VAL A 361 12.00 16.25 -6.62
C VAL A 361 12.96 15.15 -6.20
N ILE A 362 14.21 15.26 -6.62
CA ILE A 362 15.29 14.35 -6.24
C ILE A 362 15.68 14.63 -4.78
N THR A 363 15.63 13.61 -3.94
CA THR A 363 16.04 13.69 -2.52
C THR A 363 17.44 13.13 -2.30
N ALA A 364 17.84 12.11 -3.09
CA ALA A 364 19.18 11.55 -3.09
C ALA A 364 19.53 11.00 -4.49
N VAL A 365 20.84 10.88 -4.77
CA VAL A 365 21.37 10.29 -6.00
C VAL A 365 22.35 9.20 -5.61
N GLU A 366 22.21 8.01 -6.20
CA GLU A 366 23.11 6.87 -6.00
C GLU A 366 24.49 7.19 -6.62
N GLU A 367 25.55 7.17 -5.82
CA GLU A 367 26.88 7.60 -6.22
C GLU A 367 27.45 6.80 -7.41
N THR A 368 27.05 5.53 -7.55
CA THR A 368 27.51 4.64 -8.61
C THR A 368 26.70 4.76 -9.90
N SER A 369 25.62 5.56 -9.90
CA SER A 369 24.74 5.75 -11.05
C SER A 369 25.33 6.65 -12.14
N ASP A 370 24.85 6.45 -13.38
CA ASP A 370 25.14 7.39 -14.47
C ASP A 370 24.49 8.77 -14.21
N ALA A 371 23.38 8.81 -13.46
CA ALA A 371 22.74 10.04 -13.00
C ALA A 371 23.69 10.92 -12.18
N ALA A 372 24.41 10.33 -11.21
CA ALA A 372 25.44 11.03 -10.44
C ALA A 372 26.58 11.50 -11.34
N ALA A 373 27.07 10.64 -12.24
CA ALA A 373 28.15 10.97 -13.18
C ALA A 373 27.76 12.12 -14.15
N LYS A 374 26.48 12.26 -14.47
CA LYS A 374 25.91 13.35 -15.30
C LYS A 374 25.56 14.60 -14.50
N GLY A 375 25.73 14.57 -13.19
CA GLY A 375 25.56 15.72 -12.31
C GLY A 375 24.12 16.02 -11.90
N LEU A 376 23.26 15.02 -11.86
CA LEU A 376 21.99 15.12 -11.14
C LEU A 376 22.30 15.27 -9.64
N GLN A 377 21.48 16.01 -8.94
CA GLN A 377 21.70 16.31 -7.52
C GLN A 377 20.37 16.49 -6.79
N PRO A 378 20.36 16.38 -5.45
CA PRO A 378 19.19 16.74 -4.66
C PRO A 378 18.67 18.14 -5.00
N ASP A 379 17.36 18.35 -4.87
CA ASP A 379 16.60 19.54 -5.24
C ASP A 379 16.40 19.76 -6.75
N ASP A 380 16.89 18.88 -7.63
CA ASP A 380 16.44 18.86 -9.02
C ASP A 380 14.99 18.35 -9.07
N VAL A 381 14.19 18.87 -9.98
CA VAL A 381 12.85 18.38 -10.24
C VAL A 381 12.80 17.74 -11.63
N ILE A 382 12.55 16.45 -11.70
CA ILE A 382 12.32 15.74 -12.96
C ILE A 382 10.91 16.08 -13.43
N VAL A 383 10.80 16.63 -14.64
CA VAL A 383 9.55 17.06 -15.27
C VAL A 383 9.27 16.33 -16.59
N GLY A 384 10.21 15.51 -17.05
CA GLY A 384 10.07 14.72 -18.27
C GLY A 384 11.06 13.56 -18.31
N LEU A 385 10.63 12.46 -18.93
CA LEU A 385 11.44 11.29 -19.30
C LEU A 385 11.15 10.95 -20.77
N ASN A 386 12.15 11.05 -21.62
CA ASN A 386 11.98 10.97 -23.08
C ASN A 386 10.86 11.93 -23.55
N ASP A 387 9.85 11.41 -24.25
CA ASP A 387 8.69 12.17 -24.75
C ASP A 387 7.54 12.28 -23.72
N SER A 388 7.68 11.68 -22.52
CA SER A 388 6.65 11.66 -21.48
C SER A 388 6.82 12.80 -20.51
N ALA A 389 5.75 13.56 -20.23
CA ALA A 389 5.71 14.54 -19.15
C ALA A 389 5.60 13.80 -17.81
N ILE A 390 6.30 14.29 -16.80
CA ILE A 390 6.33 13.71 -15.45
C ILE A 390 5.80 14.76 -14.48
N ASP A 391 4.59 14.53 -13.96
CA ASP A 391 3.95 15.39 -12.96
C ASP A 391 4.03 14.81 -11.54
N SER A 392 4.26 13.48 -11.44
CA SER A 392 4.29 12.72 -10.18
C SER A 392 5.31 11.57 -10.24
N LEU A 393 5.58 10.97 -9.07
CA LEU A 393 6.40 9.76 -8.98
C LEU A 393 5.73 8.59 -9.72
N GLU A 394 4.39 8.49 -9.67
CA GLU A 394 3.62 7.49 -10.40
C GLU A 394 3.86 7.60 -11.91
N ASP A 395 3.91 8.82 -12.47
CA ASP A 395 4.20 9.03 -13.89
C ASP A 395 5.63 8.60 -14.23
N LEU A 396 6.60 8.88 -13.35
CA LEU A 396 8.00 8.48 -13.55
C LEU A 396 8.14 6.95 -13.57
N VAL A 397 7.49 6.26 -12.65
CA VAL A 397 7.48 4.80 -12.60
C VAL A 397 6.81 4.22 -13.84
N ALA A 398 5.64 4.76 -14.23
CA ALA A 398 4.92 4.33 -15.43
C ALA A 398 5.75 4.51 -16.70
N ALA A 399 6.45 5.63 -16.82
CA ALA A 399 7.31 5.92 -17.99
C ALA A 399 8.53 4.99 -18.08
N LYS A 400 8.96 4.37 -16.97
CA LYS A 400 10.06 3.40 -16.95
C LYS A 400 9.64 1.96 -17.22
N ASN A 401 8.34 1.62 -17.07
CA ASN A 401 7.89 0.22 -17.09
C ASN A 401 8.23 -0.56 -18.36
N ASP A 402 8.33 0.12 -19.51
CA ASP A 402 8.66 -0.49 -20.79
C ASP A 402 10.16 -0.46 -21.12
N LEU A 403 10.98 0.01 -20.17
CA LEU A 403 12.44 0.14 -20.31
C LEU A 403 13.17 -1.00 -19.58
N SER A 404 14.46 -1.13 -19.88
CA SER A 404 15.35 -2.11 -19.25
C SER A 404 16.59 -1.44 -18.68
N ALA A 405 17.23 -2.06 -17.70
CA ALA A 405 18.54 -1.65 -17.26
C ALA A 405 19.52 -1.68 -18.44
N GLY A 406 20.33 -0.63 -18.58
CA GLY A 406 21.22 -0.38 -19.73
C GLY A 406 20.63 0.50 -20.82
N ASP A 407 19.33 0.76 -20.83
CA ASP A 407 18.72 1.69 -21.78
C ASP A 407 19.15 3.13 -21.50
N GLN A 408 19.30 3.93 -22.57
CA GLN A 408 19.56 5.35 -22.46
C GLN A 408 18.26 6.14 -22.53
N VAL A 409 18.07 7.05 -21.59
CA VAL A 409 16.91 7.94 -21.52
C VAL A 409 17.34 9.40 -21.44
N THR A 410 16.48 10.29 -21.91
CA THR A 410 16.65 11.74 -21.77
C THR A 410 15.74 12.21 -20.65
N LEU A 411 16.31 12.73 -19.56
CA LEU A 411 15.58 13.39 -18.49
C LEU A 411 15.49 14.89 -18.77
N THR A 412 14.29 15.45 -18.66
CA THR A 412 14.11 16.90 -18.56
C THR A 412 14.02 17.26 -17.08
N ILE A 413 14.97 18.05 -16.59
CA ILE A 413 14.99 18.49 -15.19
C ILE A 413 14.83 20.01 -15.09
N TYR A 414 14.21 20.46 -13.99
CA TYR A 414 14.14 21.86 -13.60
C TYR A 414 15.07 22.12 -12.43
N ARG A 415 16.00 23.06 -12.60
CA ARG A 415 17.00 23.46 -11.60
C ARG A 415 17.20 24.96 -11.65
N GLY A 416 17.07 25.66 -10.54
CA GLY A 416 17.37 27.09 -10.43
C GLY A 416 16.62 27.99 -11.42
N GLY A 417 15.38 27.70 -11.74
CA GLY A 417 14.54 28.48 -12.65
C GLY A 417 14.72 28.16 -14.14
N ARG A 418 15.44 27.08 -14.50
CA ARG A 418 15.72 26.67 -15.88
C ARG A 418 15.52 25.20 -16.10
N TYR A 419 15.21 24.83 -17.33
CA TYR A 419 15.11 23.43 -17.77
C TYR A 419 16.42 22.97 -18.39
N TYR A 420 16.80 21.73 -18.14
CA TYR A 420 17.97 21.07 -18.69
C TYR A 420 17.60 19.68 -19.19
N GLU A 421 18.20 19.23 -20.27
CA GLU A 421 18.12 17.86 -20.74
C GLU A 421 19.39 17.11 -20.34
N VAL A 422 19.22 15.95 -19.72
CA VAL A 422 20.32 15.10 -19.24
C VAL A 422 20.11 13.69 -19.75
N ASN A 423 21.08 13.18 -20.54
CA ASN A 423 21.03 11.79 -21.01
C ASN A 423 21.68 10.89 -19.97
N VAL A 424 20.91 9.92 -19.45
CA VAL A 424 21.38 8.95 -18.47
C VAL A 424 21.15 7.54 -18.96
N THR A 425 22.04 6.63 -18.54
CA THR A 425 21.90 5.20 -18.75
C THR A 425 21.26 4.61 -17.50
N LEU A 426 20.15 3.86 -17.66
CA LEU A 426 19.46 3.21 -16.55
C LEU A 426 20.34 2.10 -15.98
N MET A 427 20.36 1.98 -14.66
CA MET A 427 21.02 0.90 -13.92
C MET A 427 19.99 -0.12 -13.45
N ASP A 428 20.44 -1.28 -12.94
CA ASP A 428 19.56 -2.16 -12.19
C ASP A 428 19.10 -1.50 -10.90
N GLN A 429 17.83 -1.66 -10.56
CA GLN A 429 17.31 -1.25 -9.27
C GLN A 429 17.95 -2.12 -8.17
N ILE A 430 18.62 -1.51 -7.20
CA ILE A 430 19.33 -2.19 -6.12
C ILE A 430 18.66 -2.02 -4.74
N SER A 431 17.56 -1.29 -4.70
CA SER A 431 16.71 -1.14 -3.50
C SER A 431 15.31 -0.70 -3.91
N ALA A 432 14.32 -0.94 -3.05
CA ALA A 432 12.92 -0.52 -3.29
C ALA A 432 12.74 1.01 -3.35
N GLU A 433 13.68 1.78 -2.80
CA GLU A 433 13.61 3.25 -2.75
C GLU A 433 14.35 3.93 -3.92
N LEU A 434 14.98 3.15 -4.80
CA LEU A 434 15.77 3.67 -5.92
C LEU A 434 14.94 3.64 -7.22
N TYR A 435 14.70 4.80 -7.80
CA TYR A 435 13.95 5.01 -9.03
C TYR A 435 14.84 5.27 -10.24
#